data_463c4c855b845e3be411bf835f09fb22
#
_entry.id   463c4c855b845e3be411bf835f09fb22
#
_cell.length_a   1.000
_cell.length_b   1.000
_cell.length_c   1.000
_cell.angle_alpha   90.00
_cell.angle_beta   90.00
_cell.angle_gamma   90.00
#
_symmetry.space_group_name_H-M   'P 1'
#
loop_
_entity.id
_entity.type
_entity.pdbx_description
1 polymer ?
#
loop_
_entity_poly.entity_id
_entity_poly.type
_entity_poly.pdbx_seq_one_letter_code
_entity_poly.pdbx_strand_id
1 'polypeptide(L)'
;MAGLPNSSNALQQWHHLFEAQGGPRTPEASQHLQQLLRLGLPTRKHEDWKYTPLDALLNGRFVADEGASLSAEQRDALALPLDAWRLVFIDGRYHPQLSDDLAASGVEVSVDNQRQHLPDALQPEVFLHLTESLAQTVTRIRVPRNRRLDKPLLLMHITSGLAGDALNTAHYRHHLALESGAEATIVEHYLSLNEQPHFTGGRLTMTVADNAHLQHIKLAFENARSYHFAHNDLLLGRDASAFSSSFLLGGQVLRHQTSTRLGGENSNLRLNSLAMPVKNEVCDSRTWLDHQVGYCTSRQLHKTIVSDKGRAVFNGLINVAPLALKTDGQMTNNNLLLGRLAEVDTKPQLEIYADDVKCSHWATVGRIDEEQLFYLRSRGIEQQAAQQMILYAFAAELTEAIRSDALREQVLARIGQRLPGGTV
;
A
#
# COMPACT_ATOMS: atom_id res chain seq x y z
N MET A 1 17.60 -36.78 -6.03
CA MET A 1 16.58 -36.14 -6.90
C MET A 1 16.44 -34.73 -6.43
N ALA A 2 16.97 -33.76 -7.18
CA ALA A 2 16.78 -32.36 -6.89
C ALA A 2 15.31 -32.03 -7.10
N GLY A 3 14.61 -31.67 -6.03
CA GLY A 3 13.20 -31.27 -6.12
C GLY A 3 13.04 -30.11 -7.09
N LEU A 4 12.03 -30.19 -7.93
CA LEU A 4 11.56 -29.06 -8.74
C LEU A 4 11.36 -27.84 -7.84
N PRO A 5 11.67 -26.64 -8.31
CA PRO A 5 11.52 -25.44 -7.50
C PRO A 5 10.07 -25.29 -7.01
N ASN A 6 9.91 -24.94 -5.74
CA ASN A 6 8.62 -24.83 -5.03
C ASN A 6 7.59 -23.87 -5.70
N SER A 7 8.01 -23.11 -6.68
CA SER A 7 7.16 -22.21 -7.46
C SER A 7 5.96 -22.90 -8.13
N SER A 8 6.15 -24.13 -8.61
CA SER A 8 5.04 -24.89 -9.23
C SER A 8 3.97 -25.27 -8.20
N ASN A 9 4.36 -25.52 -6.94
CA ASN A 9 3.45 -25.90 -5.88
C ASN A 9 2.55 -24.71 -5.46
N ALA A 10 3.10 -23.52 -5.31
CA ALA A 10 2.31 -22.34 -4.97
C ALA A 10 1.26 -22.02 -6.04
N LEU A 11 1.66 -22.03 -7.32
CA LEU A 11 0.71 -21.81 -8.44
C LEU A 11 -0.42 -22.84 -8.46
N GLN A 12 -0.11 -24.11 -8.22
CA GLN A 12 -1.10 -25.18 -8.14
C GLN A 12 -2.07 -24.96 -6.97
N GLN A 13 -1.56 -24.59 -5.80
CA GLN A 13 -2.39 -24.29 -4.65
C GLN A 13 -3.34 -23.10 -4.92
N TRP A 14 -2.87 -22.05 -5.53
CA TRP A 14 -3.69 -20.88 -5.87
C TRP A 14 -4.74 -21.23 -6.93
N HIS A 15 -4.39 -22.06 -7.89
CA HIS A 15 -5.36 -22.58 -8.86
C HIS A 15 -6.47 -23.40 -8.16
N HIS A 16 -6.10 -24.25 -7.22
CA HIS A 16 -7.09 -25.00 -6.40
C HIS A 16 -7.97 -24.08 -5.57
N LEU A 17 -7.41 -23.05 -4.96
CA LEU A 17 -8.20 -22.06 -4.22
C LEU A 17 -9.22 -21.34 -5.14
N PHE A 18 -8.81 -21.01 -6.34
CA PHE A 18 -9.70 -20.41 -7.33
C PHE A 18 -10.86 -21.35 -7.70
N GLU A 19 -10.59 -22.62 -7.96
CA GLU A 19 -11.62 -23.62 -8.31
C GLU A 19 -12.52 -23.95 -7.12
N ALA A 20 -11.98 -23.94 -5.90
CA ALA A 20 -12.73 -24.27 -4.68
C ALA A 20 -13.70 -23.14 -4.25
N GLN A 21 -13.52 -21.93 -4.74
CA GLN A 21 -14.44 -20.83 -4.44
C GLN A 21 -15.79 -21.09 -5.06
N GLY A 22 -16.84 -21.06 -4.23
CA GLY A 22 -18.21 -21.29 -4.68
C GLY A 22 -18.76 -20.13 -5.55
N GLY A 23 -19.74 -20.48 -6.41
CA GLY A 23 -20.44 -19.52 -7.24
C GLY A 23 -19.85 -19.30 -8.63
N PRO A 24 -20.55 -18.58 -9.52
CA PRO A 24 -20.08 -18.31 -10.86
C PRO A 24 -18.88 -17.38 -10.84
N ARG A 25 -17.84 -17.75 -11.59
CA ARG A 25 -16.66 -16.91 -11.78
C ARG A 25 -16.86 -15.95 -12.94
N THR A 26 -16.45 -14.70 -12.79
CA THR A 26 -16.51 -13.74 -13.89
C THR A 26 -15.44 -14.06 -14.94
N PRO A 27 -15.69 -13.73 -16.23
CA PRO A 27 -14.69 -13.88 -17.27
C PRO A 27 -13.38 -13.16 -16.95
N GLU A 28 -13.46 -11.98 -16.36
CA GLU A 28 -12.30 -11.16 -15.98
C GLU A 28 -11.45 -11.85 -14.90
N ALA A 29 -12.07 -12.44 -13.88
CA ALA A 29 -11.34 -13.18 -12.85
C ALA A 29 -10.61 -14.40 -13.45
N SER A 30 -11.27 -15.10 -14.39
CA SER A 30 -10.67 -16.23 -15.10
C SER A 30 -9.51 -15.79 -16.01
N GLN A 31 -9.62 -14.65 -16.67
CA GLN A 31 -8.54 -14.08 -17.48
C GLN A 31 -7.33 -13.73 -16.62
N HIS A 32 -7.53 -13.16 -15.44
CA HIS A 32 -6.44 -12.88 -14.50
C HIS A 32 -5.75 -14.15 -14.03
N LEU A 33 -6.49 -15.22 -13.75
CA LEU A 33 -5.89 -16.52 -13.42
C LEU A 33 -5.05 -17.06 -14.58
N GLN A 34 -5.54 -16.98 -15.82
CA GLN A 34 -4.78 -17.39 -16.99
C GLN A 34 -3.50 -16.60 -17.15
N GLN A 35 -3.52 -15.28 -16.92
CA GLN A 35 -2.32 -14.46 -16.95
C GLN A 35 -1.33 -14.84 -15.84
N LEU A 36 -1.80 -15.10 -14.64
CA LEU A 36 -0.99 -15.59 -13.53
C LEU A 36 -0.25 -16.88 -13.90
N LEU A 37 -0.97 -17.86 -14.43
CA LEU A 37 -0.40 -19.14 -14.82
C LEU A 37 0.57 -19.02 -15.99
N ARG A 38 0.30 -18.14 -16.94
CA ARG A 38 1.18 -17.87 -18.09
C ARG A 38 2.48 -17.20 -17.66
N LEU A 39 2.42 -16.20 -16.78
CA LEU A 39 3.60 -15.48 -16.31
C LEU A 39 4.48 -16.34 -15.40
N GLY A 40 3.86 -17.19 -14.60
CA GLY A 40 4.56 -17.94 -13.58
C GLY A 40 5.10 -17.03 -12.47
N LEU A 41 5.79 -17.62 -11.52
CA LEU A 41 6.34 -16.88 -10.39
C LEU A 41 7.70 -16.28 -10.74
N PRO A 42 7.94 -15.03 -10.33
CA PRO A 42 9.22 -14.40 -10.54
C PRO A 42 10.31 -15.02 -9.65
N THR A 43 11.53 -14.93 -10.10
CA THR A 43 12.73 -15.31 -9.35
C THR A 43 13.61 -14.10 -9.16
N ARG A 44 14.67 -14.23 -8.37
CA ARG A 44 15.69 -13.18 -8.20
C ARG A 44 16.42 -12.78 -9.49
N LYS A 45 16.28 -13.56 -10.56
CA LYS A 45 16.82 -13.22 -11.89
C LYS A 45 16.01 -12.12 -12.58
N HIS A 46 14.75 -11.91 -12.16
CA HIS A 46 13.92 -10.82 -12.66
C HIS A 46 14.28 -9.53 -11.92
N GLU A 47 14.58 -8.47 -12.66
CA GLU A 47 15.06 -7.19 -12.13
C GLU A 47 14.17 -6.65 -11.01
N ASP A 48 12.85 -6.68 -11.19
CA ASP A 48 11.89 -6.16 -10.22
C ASP A 48 11.76 -7.01 -8.95
N TRP A 49 12.39 -8.17 -8.89
CA TRP A 49 12.31 -9.11 -7.77
C TRP A 49 13.67 -9.47 -7.20
N LYS A 50 14.71 -8.85 -7.70
CA LYS A 50 16.10 -9.17 -7.34
C LYS A 50 16.36 -9.07 -5.83
N TYR A 51 15.76 -8.11 -5.17
CA TYR A 51 15.98 -7.82 -3.74
C TYR A 51 14.82 -8.23 -2.85
N THR A 52 13.75 -8.79 -3.39
CA THR A 52 12.55 -9.19 -2.65
C THR A 52 12.39 -10.70 -2.72
N PRO A 53 12.88 -11.43 -1.70
CA PRO A 53 12.85 -12.89 -1.71
C PRO A 53 11.43 -13.40 -1.48
N LEU A 54 11.05 -14.41 -2.26
CA LEU A 54 9.73 -15.06 -2.19
C LEU A 54 9.78 -16.46 -1.59
N ASP A 55 10.94 -17.01 -1.30
CA ASP A 55 11.11 -18.42 -0.95
C ASP A 55 10.25 -18.85 0.23
N ALA A 56 10.24 -18.04 1.31
CA ALA A 56 9.45 -18.35 2.50
C ALA A 56 7.94 -18.33 2.22
N LEU A 57 7.46 -17.37 1.44
CA LEU A 57 6.07 -17.30 1.01
C LEU A 57 5.70 -18.51 0.14
N LEU A 58 6.52 -18.82 -0.85
CA LEU A 58 6.23 -19.87 -1.84
C LEU A 58 6.28 -21.27 -1.26
N ASN A 59 6.93 -21.46 -0.13
CA ASN A 59 6.94 -22.71 0.63
C ASN A 59 5.71 -22.87 1.52
N GLY A 60 4.83 -21.88 1.59
CA GLY A 60 3.64 -21.90 2.43
C GLY A 60 2.60 -22.93 1.97
N ARG A 61 1.78 -23.37 2.92
CA ARG A 61 0.57 -24.15 2.66
C ARG A 61 -0.63 -23.19 2.70
N PHE A 62 -1.07 -22.77 1.54
CA PHE A 62 -2.11 -21.76 1.39
C PHE A 62 -3.49 -22.33 1.62
N VAL A 63 -4.27 -21.65 2.47
CA VAL A 63 -5.67 -21.93 2.71
C VAL A 63 -6.47 -20.64 2.64
N ALA A 64 -7.76 -20.72 2.39
CA ALA A 64 -8.68 -19.59 2.50
C ALA A 64 -9.67 -19.90 3.62
N ASP A 65 -9.45 -19.31 4.79
CA ASP A 65 -10.32 -19.49 5.94
C ASP A 65 -11.56 -18.62 5.82
N GLU A 66 -12.71 -19.20 6.19
CA GLU A 66 -14.00 -18.51 6.14
C GLU A 66 -14.61 -18.32 7.54
N GLY A 67 -13.95 -18.85 8.56
CA GLY A 67 -14.53 -19.01 9.87
C GLY A 67 -14.33 -17.86 10.86
N ALA A 68 -13.52 -16.86 10.53
CA ALA A 68 -13.27 -15.76 11.45
C ALA A 68 -14.51 -14.88 11.57
N SER A 69 -14.95 -14.65 12.80
CA SER A 69 -16.02 -13.72 13.12
C SER A 69 -15.61 -12.85 14.30
N LEU A 70 -16.09 -11.61 14.31
CA LEU A 70 -15.84 -10.64 15.37
C LEU A 70 -17.16 -10.11 15.94
N SER A 71 -17.16 -9.86 17.24
CA SER A 71 -18.19 -9.01 17.85
C SER A 71 -17.91 -7.54 17.55
N ALA A 72 -18.93 -6.69 17.76
CA ALA A 72 -18.75 -5.25 17.65
C ALA A 72 -17.70 -4.71 18.63
N GLU A 73 -17.61 -5.30 19.84
CA GLU A 73 -16.61 -4.93 20.83
C GLU A 73 -15.19 -5.28 20.38
N GLN A 74 -14.99 -6.46 19.79
CA GLN A 74 -13.70 -6.87 19.23
C GLN A 74 -13.30 -5.98 18.07
N ARG A 75 -14.24 -5.63 17.17
CA ARG A 75 -13.98 -4.67 16.10
C ARG A 75 -13.52 -3.33 16.66
N ASP A 76 -14.20 -2.80 17.66
CA ASP A 76 -13.88 -1.50 18.25
C ASP A 76 -12.51 -1.51 18.94
N ALA A 77 -12.11 -2.62 19.53
CA ALA A 77 -10.79 -2.78 20.12
C ALA A 77 -9.66 -2.77 19.07
N LEU A 78 -9.95 -3.23 17.84
CA LEU A 78 -9.00 -3.24 16.72
C LEU A 78 -9.02 -1.94 15.92
N ALA A 79 -10.13 -1.21 15.94
CA ALA A 79 -10.31 -0.01 15.15
C ALA A 79 -9.44 1.14 15.65
N LEU A 80 -9.00 1.98 14.72
CA LEU A 80 -8.41 3.27 15.05
C LEU A 80 -9.46 4.13 15.79
N PRO A 81 -9.10 4.86 16.84
CA PRO A 81 -10.00 5.81 17.52
C PRO A 81 -10.20 7.06 16.66
N LEU A 82 -10.87 6.89 15.55
CA LEU A 82 -11.10 7.90 14.51
C LEU A 82 -12.60 8.01 14.27
N ASP A 83 -13.13 9.22 14.26
CA ASP A 83 -14.48 9.48 13.81
C ASP A 83 -14.54 9.37 12.28
N ALA A 84 -15.03 8.25 11.79
CA ALA A 84 -15.01 7.87 10.37
C ALA A 84 -16.24 7.04 10.01
N TRP A 85 -16.54 7.00 8.72
CA TRP A 85 -17.46 6.03 8.13
C TRP A 85 -16.72 4.72 7.91
N ARG A 86 -17.05 3.67 8.66
CA ARG A 86 -16.30 2.40 8.65
C ARG A 86 -16.94 1.34 7.77
N LEU A 87 -16.15 0.74 6.91
CA LEU A 87 -16.46 -0.49 6.20
C LEU A 87 -15.50 -1.58 6.66
N VAL A 88 -16.03 -2.72 7.09
CA VAL A 88 -15.25 -3.79 7.72
C VAL A 88 -15.21 -5.02 6.83
N PHE A 89 -14.00 -5.51 6.59
CA PHE A 89 -13.71 -6.71 5.82
C PHE A 89 -12.92 -7.67 6.70
N ILE A 90 -13.29 -8.94 6.70
CA ILE A 90 -12.59 -10.00 7.43
C ILE A 90 -12.26 -11.11 6.44
N ASP A 91 -11.00 -11.48 6.36
CA ASP A 91 -10.51 -12.54 5.47
C ASP A 91 -11.02 -12.41 4.02
N GLY A 92 -10.99 -11.17 3.51
CA GLY A 92 -11.40 -10.84 2.15
C GLY A 92 -12.90 -10.57 1.97
N ARG A 93 -13.73 -10.66 3.03
CA ARG A 93 -15.19 -10.58 2.94
C ARG A 93 -15.74 -9.36 3.63
N TYR A 94 -16.68 -8.70 2.99
CA TYR A 94 -17.43 -7.59 3.56
C TYR A 94 -18.38 -8.06 4.66
N HIS A 95 -18.40 -7.34 5.78
CA HIS A 95 -19.25 -7.61 6.94
C HIS A 95 -20.18 -6.40 7.19
N PRO A 96 -21.38 -6.38 6.60
CA PRO A 96 -22.29 -5.25 6.74
C PRO A 96 -22.73 -5.01 8.19
N GLN A 97 -22.84 -6.08 9.01
CA GLN A 97 -23.23 -5.95 10.43
C GLN A 97 -22.19 -5.26 11.29
N LEU A 98 -20.93 -5.27 10.88
CA LEU A 98 -19.82 -4.59 11.56
C LEU A 98 -19.49 -3.25 10.94
N SER A 99 -20.13 -2.91 9.83
CA SER A 99 -19.91 -1.69 9.07
C SER A 99 -20.96 -0.64 9.42
N ASP A 100 -20.62 0.63 9.20
CA ASP A 100 -21.57 1.73 9.36
C ASP A 100 -22.56 1.78 8.19
N ASP A 101 -23.76 2.30 8.45
CA ASP A 101 -24.71 2.69 7.41
C ASP A 101 -24.26 4.03 6.81
N LEU A 102 -23.93 4.02 5.52
CA LEU A 102 -23.42 5.20 4.82
C LEU A 102 -24.52 6.09 4.21
N ALA A 103 -25.80 5.79 4.42
CA ALA A 103 -26.89 6.54 3.81
C ALA A 103 -26.81 8.06 4.08
N ALA A 104 -26.48 8.44 5.32
CA ALA A 104 -26.32 9.85 5.70
C ALA A 104 -25.11 10.55 5.07
N SER A 105 -24.09 9.80 4.66
CA SER A 105 -22.88 10.35 4.01
C SER A 105 -23.13 10.76 2.56
N GLY A 106 -24.13 10.20 1.92
CA GLY A 106 -24.38 10.34 0.48
C GLY A 106 -23.46 9.50 -0.39
N VAL A 107 -22.57 8.71 0.21
CA VAL A 107 -21.70 7.78 -0.52
C VAL A 107 -22.50 6.53 -0.89
N GLU A 108 -22.29 6.06 -2.11
CA GLU A 108 -22.91 4.83 -2.59
C GLU A 108 -21.90 3.69 -2.53
N VAL A 109 -22.29 2.58 -1.91
CA VAL A 109 -21.47 1.38 -1.79
C VAL A 109 -22.25 0.19 -2.32
N SER A 110 -21.62 -0.59 -3.20
CA SER A 110 -22.10 -1.89 -3.62
C SER A 110 -20.99 -2.93 -3.45
N VAL A 111 -21.38 -4.13 -3.07
CA VAL A 111 -20.46 -5.27 -2.94
C VAL A 111 -21.04 -6.43 -3.73
N ASP A 112 -20.38 -6.77 -4.80
CA ASP A 112 -20.78 -7.86 -5.71
C ASP A 112 -19.54 -8.43 -6.42
N ASN A 113 -19.74 -9.36 -7.34
CA ASN A 113 -18.66 -9.93 -8.13
C ASN A 113 -18.48 -9.27 -9.51
N GLN A 114 -19.22 -8.20 -9.80
CA GLN A 114 -19.18 -7.56 -11.12
C GLN A 114 -17.85 -6.83 -11.32
N ARG A 115 -17.20 -7.12 -12.43
CA ARG A 115 -15.92 -6.52 -12.79
C ARG A 115 -15.96 -5.65 -14.03
N GLN A 116 -17.10 -5.61 -14.71
CA GLN A 116 -17.27 -4.76 -15.87
C GLN A 116 -17.13 -3.28 -15.46
N HIS A 117 -16.56 -2.51 -16.36
CA HIS A 117 -16.33 -1.07 -16.15
C HIS A 117 -15.35 -0.71 -15.03
N LEU A 118 -14.58 -1.67 -14.52
CA LEU A 118 -13.41 -1.35 -13.70
C LEU A 118 -12.27 -0.89 -14.60
N PRO A 119 -11.47 0.08 -14.16
CA PRO A 119 -10.30 0.49 -14.93
C PRO A 119 -9.32 -0.66 -15.14
N ASP A 120 -8.69 -0.70 -16.32
CA ASP A 120 -7.58 -1.62 -16.57
C ASP A 120 -6.40 -1.32 -15.66
N ALA A 121 -5.65 -2.35 -15.30
CA ALA A 121 -4.46 -2.21 -14.48
C ALA A 121 -3.38 -1.41 -15.22
N LEU A 122 -2.80 -0.42 -14.54
CA LEU A 122 -1.72 0.40 -15.11
C LEU A 122 -0.41 -0.38 -15.23
N GLN A 123 -0.09 -1.17 -14.22
CA GLN A 123 1.14 -1.97 -14.14
C GLN A 123 0.82 -3.40 -13.67
N PRO A 124 0.21 -4.24 -14.53
CA PRO A 124 -0.14 -5.60 -14.14
C PRO A 124 1.12 -6.46 -13.91
N GLU A 125 1.06 -7.29 -12.87
CA GLU A 125 2.08 -8.28 -12.56
C GLU A 125 1.47 -9.47 -11.81
N VAL A 126 2.26 -10.46 -11.46
CA VAL A 126 1.80 -11.76 -10.97
C VAL A 126 0.86 -11.64 -9.76
N PHE A 127 1.24 -10.87 -8.73
CA PHE A 127 0.44 -10.75 -7.51
C PHE A 127 -0.80 -9.88 -7.70
N LEU A 128 -0.78 -8.94 -8.63
CA LEU A 128 -1.99 -8.24 -9.04
C LEU A 128 -2.99 -9.22 -9.67
N HIS A 129 -2.53 -10.06 -10.59
CA HIS A 129 -3.36 -11.09 -11.19
C HIS A 129 -3.89 -12.09 -10.17
N LEU A 130 -3.06 -12.44 -9.18
CA LEU A 130 -3.48 -13.33 -8.09
C LEU A 130 -4.66 -12.74 -7.31
N THR A 131 -4.56 -11.50 -6.86
CA THR A 131 -5.63 -10.83 -6.11
C THR A 131 -6.87 -10.63 -6.98
N GLU A 132 -6.72 -10.20 -8.23
CA GLU A 132 -7.83 -10.05 -9.16
C GLU A 132 -8.55 -11.37 -9.43
N SER A 133 -7.84 -12.50 -9.39
CA SER A 133 -8.45 -13.82 -9.59
C SER A 133 -9.12 -14.37 -8.32
N LEU A 134 -8.49 -14.19 -7.15
CA LEU A 134 -8.96 -14.81 -5.91
C LEU A 134 -9.93 -13.94 -5.09
N ALA A 135 -9.93 -12.63 -5.26
CA ALA A 135 -10.93 -11.78 -4.60
C ALA A 135 -12.32 -12.14 -5.10
N GLN A 136 -13.19 -12.59 -4.20
CA GLN A 136 -14.52 -13.06 -4.56
C GLN A 136 -15.47 -11.94 -4.94
N THR A 137 -15.31 -10.78 -4.28
CA THR A 137 -16.16 -9.61 -4.48
C THR A 137 -15.33 -8.39 -4.84
N VAL A 138 -16.01 -7.42 -5.43
CA VAL A 138 -15.49 -6.05 -5.62
C VAL A 138 -16.37 -5.12 -4.79
N THR A 139 -15.74 -4.29 -3.97
CA THR A 139 -16.42 -3.18 -3.29
C THR A 139 -16.32 -1.96 -4.20
N ARG A 140 -17.45 -1.45 -4.65
CA ARG A 140 -17.54 -0.22 -5.42
C ARG A 140 -18.01 0.89 -4.52
N ILE A 141 -17.21 1.94 -4.41
CA ILE A 141 -17.49 3.12 -3.59
C ILE A 141 -17.56 4.32 -4.52
N ARG A 142 -18.71 4.98 -4.57
CA ARG A 142 -18.92 6.15 -5.41
C ARG A 142 -19.26 7.35 -4.54
N VAL A 143 -18.44 8.39 -4.65
CA VAL A 143 -18.71 9.70 -4.05
C VAL A 143 -19.36 10.58 -5.12
N PRO A 144 -20.64 10.94 -4.98
CA PRO A 144 -21.38 11.66 -6.01
C PRO A 144 -20.79 13.03 -6.33
N ARG A 145 -21.16 13.54 -7.48
CA ARG A 145 -20.73 14.85 -7.98
C ARG A 145 -20.92 15.96 -6.94
N ASN A 146 -19.88 16.76 -6.76
CA ASN A 146 -19.85 17.90 -5.84
C ASN A 146 -20.07 17.56 -4.35
N ARG A 147 -20.07 16.27 -4.01
CA ARG A 147 -20.19 15.84 -2.60
C ARG A 147 -18.86 16.01 -1.90
N ARG A 148 -18.89 16.69 -0.77
CA ARG A 148 -17.74 16.76 0.15
C ARG A 148 -18.06 15.91 1.38
N LEU A 149 -17.25 14.87 1.62
CA LEU A 149 -17.42 14.05 2.81
C LEU A 149 -16.97 14.81 4.07
N ASP A 150 -17.78 14.75 5.10
CA ASP A 150 -17.54 15.37 6.41
C ASP A 150 -16.53 14.59 7.26
N LYS A 151 -16.49 13.25 7.08
CA LYS A 151 -15.61 12.32 7.78
C LYS A 151 -14.90 11.41 6.80
N PRO A 152 -13.72 10.90 7.16
CA PRO A 152 -13.04 9.88 6.33
C PRO A 152 -13.87 8.62 6.16
N LEU A 153 -13.70 7.96 5.01
CA LEU A 153 -14.05 6.56 4.82
C LEU A 153 -12.92 5.71 5.35
N LEU A 154 -13.19 4.84 6.30
CA LEU A 154 -12.21 3.90 6.84
C LEU A 154 -12.53 2.49 6.37
N LEU A 155 -11.63 1.92 5.58
CA LEU A 155 -11.71 0.53 5.16
C LEU A 155 -10.83 -0.31 6.08
N MET A 156 -11.45 -1.10 6.95
CA MET A 156 -10.75 -2.01 7.85
C MET A 156 -10.62 -3.39 7.21
N HIS A 157 -9.38 -3.83 6.99
CA HIS A 157 -9.07 -5.15 6.44
C HIS A 157 -8.44 -5.99 7.54
N ILE A 158 -9.19 -6.91 8.09
CA ILE A 158 -8.76 -7.75 9.21
C ILE A 158 -8.49 -9.16 8.67
N THR A 159 -7.24 -9.58 8.73
CA THR A 159 -6.87 -10.92 8.28
C THR A 159 -6.47 -11.78 9.46
N SER A 160 -7.06 -12.97 9.54
CA SER A 160 -6.76 -13.96 10.59
C SER A 160 -5.62 -14.87 10.15
N GLY A 161 -4.71 -15.13 11.07
CA GLY A 161 -3.74 -16.22 10.94
C GLY A 161 -4.27 -17.48 11.63
N LEU A 162 -3.79 -18.64 11.19
CA LEU A 162 -4.18 -19.93 11.71
C LEU A 162 -3.04 -20.57 12.51
N ALA A 163 -3.39 -21.37 13.50
CA ALA A 163 -2.40 -22.17 14.22
C ALA A 163 -1.83 -23.26 13.30
N GLY A 164 -0.57 -23.63 13.52
CA GLY A 164 0.11 -24.65 12.73
C GLY A 164 0.86 -24.05 11.53
N ASP A 165 0.95 -24.81 10.44
CA ASP A 165 1.70 -24.47 9.23
C ASP A 165 0.85 -23.87 8.09
N ALA A 166 -0.47 -23.77 8.30
CA ALA A 166 -1.37 -23.21 7.32
C ALA A 166 -1.19 -21.68 7.21
N LEU A 167 -1.05 -21.21 5.99
CA LEU A 167 -0.97 -19.78 5.69
C LEU A 167 -2.32 -19.33 5.12
N ASN A 168 -3.13 -18.69 5.97
CA ASN A 168 -4.40 -18.14 5.52
C ASN A 168 -4.15 -17.03 4.53
N THR A 169 -4.82 -17.06 3.39
CA THR A 169 -4.72 -16.05 2.35
C THR A 169 -6.04 -15.32 2.17
N ALA A 170 -6.01 -13.97 2.23
CA ALA A 170 -7.15 -13.09 2.05
C ALA A 170 -6.86 -12.08 0.93
N HIS A 171 -7.82 -11.88 0.05
CA HIS A 171 -7.70 -10.94 -1.06
C HIS A 171 -8.81 -9.92 -1.03
N TYR A 172 -8.43 -8.64 -1.12
CA TYR A 172 -9.33 -7.49 -1.03
C TYR A 172 -9.30 -6.73 -2.35
N ARG A 173 -10.47 -6.49 -2.93
CA ARG A 173 -10.60 -5.76 -4.20
C ARG A 173 -11.63 -4.65 -4.07
N HIS A 174 -11.17 -3.41 -4.21
CA HIS A 174 -12.02 -2.22 -4.11
C HIS A 174 -11.83 -1.30 -5.31
N HIS A 175 -12.88 -0.57 -5.64
CA HIS A 175 -12.84 0.53 -6.59
C HIS A 175 -13.51 1.76 -5.99
N LEU A 176 -12.77 2.86 -5.93
CA LEU A 176 -13.25 4.17 -5.48
C LEU A 176 -13.38 5.09 -6.69
N ALA A 177 -14.56 5.68 -6.86
CA ALA A 177 -14.79 6.72 -7.84
C ALA A 177 -15.23 8.01 -7.15
N LEU A 178 -14.42 9.06 -7.26
CA LEU A 178 -14.82 10.42 -6.95
C LEU A 178 -15.33 11.05 -8.24
N GLU A 179 -16.61 11.40 -8.27
CA GLU A 179 -17.17 12.11 -9.41
C GLU A 179 -16.74 13.57 -9.44
N SER A 180 -17.00 14.26 -10.54
CA SER A 180 -16.55 15.65 -10.73
C SER A 180 -16.91 16.54 -9.56
N GLY A 181 -15.93 17.29 -9.06
CA GLY A 181 -16.09 18.21 -7.95
C GLY A 181 -16.21 17.58 -6.57
N ALA A 182 -16.16 16.26 -6.46
CA ALA A 182 -16.23 15.57 -5.17
C ALA A 182 -14.92 15.71 -4.38
N GLU A 183 -15.05 15.67 -3.05
CA GLU A 183 -13.92 15.66 -2.13
C GLU A 183 -14.08 14.57 -1.08
N ALA A 184 -13.04 13.78 -0.84
CA ALA A 184 -13.07 12.72 0.14
C ALA A 184 -11.68 12.39 0.68
N THR A 185 -11.65 11.90 1.91
CA THR A 185 -10.51 11.21 2.51
C THR A 185 -10.86 9.74 2.66
N ILE A 186 -10.00 8.86 2.16
CA ILE A 186 -10.11 7.42 2.33
C ILE A 186 -8.90 6.90 3.10
N VAL A 187 -9.14 6.04 4.08
CA VAL A 187 -8.11 5.38 4.87
C VAL A 187 -8.23 3.87 4.67
N GLU A 188 -7.19 3.25 4.13
CA GLU A 188 -7.04 1.80 4.10
C GLU A 188 -6.27 1.38 5.35
N HIS A 189 -6.90 0.60 6.22
CA HIS A 189 -6.23 0.02 7.37
C HIS A 189 -6.17 -1.50 7.22
N TYR A 190 -4.95 -2.03 7.11
CA TYR A 190 -4.67 -3.47 7.07
C TYR A 190 -4.10 -3.89 8.40
N LEU A 191 -4.75 -4.85 9.05
CA LEU A 191 -4.35 -5.34 10.36
C LEU A 191 -4.53 -6.85 10.49
N SER A 192 -3.83 -7.43 11.45
CA SER A 192 -3.90 -8.85 11.78
C SER A 192 -4.83 -9.08 12.96
N LEU A 193 -5.66 -10.12 12.90
CA LEU A 193 -6.51 -10.50 14.01
C LEU A 193 -5.71 -11.07 15.20
N ASN A 194 -4.60 -11.74 14.89
CA ASN A 194 -3.73 -12.40 15.87
C ASN A 194 -2.26 -12.32 15.43
N GLU A 195 -1.37 -12.97 16.15
CA GLU A 195 0.08 -13.00 15.86
C GLU A 195 0.50 -14.13 14.91
N GLN A 196 -0.44 -14.91 14.39
CA GLN A 196 -0.13 -15.97 13.43
C GLN A 196 0.09 -15.40 12.04
N PRO A 197 0.96 -16.03 11.22
CA PRO A 197 1.23 -15.56 9.88
C PRO A 197 0.02 -15.70 8.96
N HIS A 198 -0.13 -14.76 8.05
CA HIS A 198 -1.11 -14.78 6.98
C HIS A 198 -0.56 -14.12 5.73
N PHE A 199 -1.26 -14.30 4.61
CA PHE A 199 -0.97 -13.67 3.34
C PHE A 199 -2.13 -12.79 2.92
N THR A 200 -1.85 -11.50 2.72
CA THR A 200 -2.85 -10.50 2.30
C THR A 200 -2.50 -9.99 0.91
N GLY A 201 -3.46 -10.07 0.00
CA GLY A 201 -3.41 -9.40 -1.29
C GLY A 201 -4.38 -8.22 -1.31
N GLY A 202 -3.93 -7.07 -1.77
CA GLY A 202 -4.75 -5.87 -1.86
C GLY A 202 -4.75 -5.27 -3.26
N ARG A 203 -5.93 -4.82 -3.71
CA ARG A 203 -6.09 -4.13 -4.97
C ARG A 203 -7.12 -3.01 -4.81
N LEU A 204 -6.66 -1.76 -4.90
CA LEU A 204 -7.53 -0.59 -4.88
C LEU A 204 -7.31 0.23 -6.16
N THR A 205 -8.37 0.46 -6.91
CA THR A 205 -8.36 1.42 -8.01
C THR A 205 -9.14 2.66 -7.62
N MET A 206 -8.60 3.84 -7.95
CA MET A 206 -9.18 5.12 -7.58
C MET A 206 -9.26 6.01 -8.82
N THR A 207 -10.46 6.39 -9.21
CA THR A 207 -10.67 7.40 -10.25
C THR A 207 -11.08 8.71 -9.59
N VAL A 208 -10.33 9.75 -9.91
CA VAL A 208 -10.54 11.11 -9.40
C VAL A 208 -10.92 11.96 -10.60
N ALA A 209 -12.22 12.22 -10.76
CA ALA A 209 -12.74 12.93 -11.92
C ALA A 209 -12.37 14.41 -11.91
N ASP A 210 -12.78 15.14 -12.94
CA ASP A 210 -12.46 16.56 -13.09
C ASP A 210 -12.84 17.38 -11.85
N ASN A 211 -11.94 18.24 -11.40
CA ASN A 211 -12.12 19.09 -10.20
C ASN A 211 -12.39 18.33 -8.90
N ALA A 212 -12.17 17.04 -8.86
CA ALA A 212 -12.29 16.27 -7.63
C ALA A 212 -10.96 16.24 -6.86
N HIS A 213 -11.05 16.07 -5.53
CA HIS A 213 -9.90 16.10 -4.64
C HIS A 213 -9.92 14.91 -3.68
N LEU A 214 -8.89 14.10 -3.73
CA LEU A 214 -8.74 12.90 -2.91
C LEU A 214 -7.57 13.03 -1.95
N GLN A 215 -7.81 12.70 -0.67
CA GLN A 215 -6.73 12.30 0.25
C GLN A 215 -6.86 10.80 0.50
N HIS A 216 -5.80 10.06 0.24
CA HIS A 216 -5.70 8.62 0.46
C HIS A 216 -4.58 8.33 1.45
N ILE A 217 -4.87 7.54 2.47
CA ILE A 217 -3.90 7.11 3.48
C ILE A 217 -3.97 5.60 3.60
N LYS A 218 -2.84 4.94 3.40
CA LYS A 218 -2.71 3.49 3.62
C LYS A 218 -1.90 3.22 4.86
N LEU A 219 -2.46 2.39 5.74
CA LEU A 219 -1.81 1.90 6.95
C LEU A 219 -1.65 0.38 6.85
N ALA A 220 -0.47 -0.07 6.47
CA ALA A 220 -0.12 -1.49 6.44
C ALA A 220 0.53 -1.85 7.79
N PHE A 221 -0.29 -2.26 8.74
CA PHE A 221 0.05 -2.49 10.14
C PHE A 221 -0.17 -3.94 10.56
N GLU A 222 0.11 -4.87 9.67
CA GLU A 222 -0.03 -6.29 9.94
C GLU A 222 1.12 -6.82 10.80
N ASN A 223 0.99 -8.05 11.32
CA ASN A 223 1.99 -8.62 12.21
C ASN A 223 3.31 -8.95 11.50
N ALA A 224 4.38 -9.11 12.25
CA ALA A 224 5.75 -9.26 11.74
C ALA A 224 6.00 -10.58 10.99
N ARG A 225 5.09 -11.55 11.04
CA ARG A 225 5.23 -12.85 10.40
C ARG A 225 4.45 -12.97 9.09
N SER A 226 3.70 -11.94 8.73
CA SER A 226 2.76 -11.95 7.61
C SER A 226 3.34 -11.38 6.32
N TYR A 227 2.67 -11.69 5.22
CA TYR A 227 3.02 -11.26 3.87
C TYR A 227 1.93 -10.35 3.32
N HIS A 228 2.33 -9.24 2.71
CA HIS A 228 1.40 -8.25 2.18
C HIS A 228 1.85 -7.81 0.78
N PHE A 229 1.03 -8.07 -0.23
CA PHE A 229 1.30 -7.68 -1.62
C PHE A 229 0.11 -6.89 -2.15
N ALA A 230 0.32 -5.62 -2.45
CA ALA A 230 -0.77 -4.73 -2.81
C ALA A 230 -0.43 -3.79 -3.97
N HIS A 231 -1.47 -3.44 -4.73
CA HIS A 231 -1.38 -2.56 -5.89
C HIS A 231 -2.50 -1.54 -5.84
N ASN A 232 -2.13 -0.26 -5.80
CA ASN A 232 -3.06 0.85 -5.88
C ASN A 232 -2.87 1.59 -7.21
N ASP A 233 -3.96 1.81 -7.93
CA ASP A 233 -3.98 2.63 -9.15
C ASP A 233 -4.75 3.91 -8.92
N LEU A 234 -4.20 5.04 -9.38
CA LEU A 234 -4.84 6.35 -9.39
C LEU A 234 -4.96 6.88 -10.81
N LEU A 235 -6.16 7.32 -11.17
CA LEU A 235 -6.43 7.99 -12.45
C LEU A 235 -6.98 9.38 -12.17
N LEU A 236 -6.28 10.45 -12.59
CA LEU A 236 -6.68 11.82 -12.33
C LEU A 236 -7.16 12.51 -13.60
N GLY A 237 -8.34 13.12 -13.51
CA GLY A 237 -8.91 13.98 -14.54
C GLY A 237 -8.36 15.41 -14.48
N ARG A 238 -8.95 16.28 -15.29
CA ARG A 238 -8.56 17.68 -15.40
C ARG A 238 -8.81 18.43 -14.08
N ASP A 239 -7.86 19.24 -13.67
CA ASP A 239 -7.94 20.04 -12.43
C ASP A 239 -8.18 19.21 -11.18
N ALA A 240 -7.97 17.90 -11.25
CA ALA A 240 -8.08 17.00 -10.12
C ALA A 240 -6.81 17.02 -9.28
N SER A 241 -6.95 16.70 -8.01
CA SER A 241 -5.80 16.51 -7.13
C SER A 241 -5.92 15.24 -6.30
N ALA A 242 -4.79 14.61 -6.04
CA ALA A 242 -4.70 13.50 -5.12
C ALA A 242 -3.47 13.65 -4.24
N PHE A 243 -3.66 13.37 -2.96
CA PHE A 243 -2.58 13.21 -2.01
C PHE A 243 -2.66 11.80 -1.42
N SER A 244 -1.67 10.97 -1.72
CA SER A 244 -1.61 9.58 -1.28
C SER A 244 -0.39 9.35 -0.41
N SER A 245 -0.61 8.87 0.82
CA SER A 245 0.44 8.53 1.78
C SER A 245 0.32 7.08 2.17
N SER A 246 1.43 6.33 2.12
CA SER A 246 1.48 4.92 2.52
C SER A 246 2.46 4.74 3.68
N PHE A 247 1.95 4.24 4.80
CA PHE A 247 2.74 3.90 5.98
C PHE A 247 2.88 2.38 6.04
N LEU A 248 4.02 1.89 5.61
CA LEU A 248 4.31 0.46 5.43
C LEU A 248 5.07 -0.05 6.66
N LEU A 249 4.35 -0.24 7.75
CA LEU A 249 4.89 -0.40 9.09
C LEU A 249 4.49 -1.74 9.73
N GLY A 250 4.74 -2.84 9.04
CA GLY A 250 4.50 -4.19 9.55
C GLY A 250 4.47 -5.24 8.46
N GLY A 251 5.00 -6.42 8.75
CA GLY A 251 5.03 -7.56 7.86
C GLY A 251 6.42 -8.18 7.72
N GLN A 252 6.47 -9.48 7.47
CA GLN A 252 7.72 -10.18 7.16
C GLN A 252 8.25 -9.76 5.78
N VAL A 253 7.37 -9.77 4.78
CA VAL A 253 7.60 -9.20 3.45
C VAL A 253 6.39 -8.37 3.07
N LEU A 254 6.62 -7.10 2.83
CA LEU A 254 5.60 -6.16 2.40
C LEU A 254 6.02 -5.57 1.06
N ARG A 255 5.21 -5.78 0.02
CA ARG A 255 5.41 -5.15 -1.28
C ARG A 255 4.18 -4.35 -1.67
N HIS A 256 4.37 -3.07 -1.90
CA HIS A 256 3.30 -2.15 -2.27
C HIS A 256 3.69 -1.34 -3.49
N GLN A 257 2.83 -1.35 -4.50
CA GLN A 257 2.99 -0.53 -5.71
C GLN A 257 1.85 0.46 -5.83
N THR A 258 2.20 1.73 -6.06
CA THR A 258 1.26 2.78 -6.42
C THR A 258 1.54 3.21 -7.86
N SER A 259 0.57 3.03 -8.73
CA SER A 259 0.65 3.45 -10.13
C SER A 259 -0.34 4.58 -10.37
N THR A 260 0.12 5.67 -10.97
CA THR A 260 -0.72 6.86 -11.20
C THR A 260 -0.63 7.31 -12.65
N ARG A 261 -1.77 7.64 -13.22
CA ARG A 261 -1.85 8.30 -14.53
C ARG A 261 -2.51 9.66 -14.39
N LEU A 262 -1.79 10.70 -14.79
CA LEU A 262 -2.30 12.05 -14.87
C LEU A 262 -2.84 12.25 -16.29
N GLY A 263 -4.12 11.95 -16.47
CA GLY A 263 -4.78 11.94 -17.78
C GLY A 263 -5.54 13.20 -18.12
N GLY A 264 -5.71 14.13 -17.17
CA GLY A 264 -6.32 15.43 -17.38
C GLY A 264 -5.33 16.57 -17.13
N GLU A 265 -5.38 17.64 -17.93
CA GLU A 265 -4.51 18.79 -17.77
C GLU A 265 -4.67 19.43 -16.38
N ASN A 266 -3.59 20.05 -15.91
CA ASN A 266 -3.54 20.79 -14.63
C ASN A 266 -3.91 19.92 -13.42
N SER A 267 -3.67 18.63 -13.48
CA SER A 267 -3.81 17.76 -12.31
C SER A 267 -2.59 17.83 -11.40
N ASN A 268 -2.77 17.51 -10.13
CA ASN A 268 -1.75 17.62 -9.11
C ASN A 268 -1.70 16.33 -8.27
N LEU A 269 -0.52 15.75 -8.16
CA LEU A 269 -0.27 14.58 -7.33
C LEU A 269 0.77 14.89 -6.25
N ARG A 270 0.46 14.49 -5.02
CA ARG A 270 1.45 14.29 -3.97
C ARG A 270 1.43 12.84 -3.53
N LEU A 271 2.60 12.22 -3.47
CA LEU A 271 2.74 10.80 -3.18
C LEU A 271 3.87 10.60 -2.17
N ASN A 272 3.52 10.12 -0.98
CA ASN A 272 4.46 9.89 0.10
C ASN A 272 4.44 8.44 0.55
N SER A 273 5.58 7.94 1.04
CA SER A 273 5.63 6.65 1.72
C SER A 273 6.68 6.64 2.83
N LEU A 274 6.41 5.84 3.86
CA LEU A 274 7.34 5.54 4.94
C LEU A 274 7.44 4.03 5.11
N ALA A 275 8.66 3.50 5.08
CA ALA A 275 8.96 2.10 5.35
C ALA A 275 9.97 2.01 6.49
N MET A 276 9.73 1.11 7.45
CA MET A 276 10.61 0.93 8.60
C MET A 276 10.82 -0.58 8.90
N PRO A 277 11.46 -1.33 7.98
CA PRO A 277 11.74 -2.74 8.22
C PRO A 277 12.74 -2.92 9.37
N VAL A 278 12.43 -3.83 10.28
CA VAL A 278 13.25 -4.19 11.44
C VAL A 278 13.56 -5.69 11.39
N LYS A 279 14.47 -6.16 12.24
CA LYS A 279 14.88 -7.57 12.29
C LYS A 279 15.35 -8.03 10.90
N ASN A 280 14.69 -9.01 10.30
CA ASN A 280 14.96 -9.51 8.93
C ASN A 280 13.82 -9.23 7.95
N GLU A 281 13.01 -8.25 8.25
CA GLU A 281 11.88 -7.86 7.40
C GLU A 281 12.33 -7.22 6.09
N VAL A 282 11.51 -7.38 5.07
CA VAL A 282 11.71 -6.74 3.76
C VAL A 282 10.49 -5.88 3.43
N CYS A 283 10.73 -4.62 3.11
CA CYS A 283 9.70 -3.71 2.62
C CYS A 283 10.09 -3.17 1.24
N ASP A 284 9.30 -3.50 0.24
CA ASP A 284 9.50 -3.13 -1.17
C ASP A 284 8.40 -2.16 -1.59
N SER A 285 8.75 -0.89 -1.71
CA SER A 285 7.84 0.19 -2.13
C SER A 285 8.15 0.61 -3.57
N ARG A 286 7.13 0.63 -4.41
CA ARG A 286 7.26 0.95 -5.83
C ARG A 286 6.26 2.00 -6.24
N THR A 287 6.71 2.94 -7.08
CA THR A 287 5.84 3.94 -7.70
C THR A 287 6.07 3.97 -9.20
N TRP A 288 4.99 4.06 -9.93
CA TRP A 288 4.99 4.31 -11.37
C TRP A 288 4.07 5.49 -11.64
N LEU A 289 4.61 6.54 -12.25
CA LEU A 289 3.88 7.77 -12.53
C LEU A 289 3.96 8.12 -14.00
N ASP A 290 2.79 8.28 -14.62
CA ASP A 290 2.66 8.63 -16.02
C ASP A 290 2.02 10.03 -16.18
N HIS A 291 2.83 10.99 -16.58
CA HIS A 291 2.38 12.30 -17.02
C HIS A 291 2.02 12.22 -18.51
N GLN A 292 0.74 12.13 -18.83
CA GLN A 292 0.27 12.00 -20.21
C GLN A 292 -0.05 13.31 -20.90
N VAL A 293 -0.42 14.32 -20.13
CA VAL A 293 -0.92 15.62 -20.62
C VAL A 293 -0.20 16.78 -19.94
N GLY A 294 -0.36 17.97 -20.48
CA GLY A 294 0.38 19.13 -20.00
C GLY A 294 -0.09 19.72 -18.68
N TYR A 295 0.77 20.56 -18.11
CA TYR A 295 0.52 21.42 -16.94
C TYR A 295 0.26 20.66 -15.64
N CYS A 296 0.67 19.39 -15.56
CA CYS A 296 0.52 18.59 -14.36
C CYS A 296 1.74 18.73 -13.45
N THR A 297 1.49 18.69 -12.13
CA THR A 297 2.53 18.71 -11.12
C THR A 297 2.52 17.43 -10.30
N SER A 298 3.70 16.93 -9.94
CA SER A 298 3.84 15.83 -9.02
C SER A 298 4.99 16.07 -8.04
N ARG A 299 4.75 15.68 -6.78
CA ARG A 299 5.74 15.73 -5.71
C ARG A 299 5.71 14.41 -4.96
N GLN A 300 6.85 13.76 -4.89
CA GLN A 300 6.98 12.49 -4.17
C GLN A 300 8.04 12.60 -3.09
N LEU A 301 7.70 12.13 -1.90
CA LEU A 301 8.64 12.01 -0.78
C LEU A 301 8.54 10.61 -0.20
N HIS A 302 9.60 9.84 -0.37
CA HIS A 302 9.70 8.46 0.11
C HIS A 302 10.84 8.35 1.11
N LYS A 303 10.55 7.88 2.32
CA LYS A 303 11.53 7.72 3.38
C LYS A 303 11.58 6.31 3.90
N THR A 304 12.78 5.86 4.27
CA THR A 304 12.98 4.58 4.94
C THR A 304 13.89 4.73 6.14
N ILE A 305 13.62 3.95 7.17
CA ILE A 305 14.53 3.73 8.30
C ILE A 305 14.70 2.21 8.41
N VAL A 306 15.90 1.72 8.20
CA VAL A 306 16.18 0.28 8.17
C VAL A 306 17.04 -0.10 9.36
N SER A 307 16.52 -0.99 10.20
CA SER A 307 17.17 -1.47 11.43
C SER A 307 17.60 -2.92 11.29
N ASP A 308 18.56 -3.33 12.13
CA ASP A 308 19.05 -4.72 12.23
C ASP A 308 19.52 -5.28 10.89
N LYS A 309 18.89 -6.36 10.41
CA LYS A 309 19.11 -7.01 9.11
C LYS A 309 17.98 -6.71 8.13
N GLY A 310 17.20 -5.67 8.40
CA GLY A 310 16.09 -5.27 7.54
C GLY A 310 16.58 -4.84 6.16
N ARG A 311 15.67 -4.93 5.21
CA ARG A 311 15.90 -4.47 3.83
C ARG A 311 14.74 -3.62 3.36
N ALA A 312 15.04 -2.43 2.84
CA ALA A 312 14.10 -1.61 2.11
C ALA A 312 14.48 -1.59 0.62
N VAL A 313 13.47 -1.75 -0.22
CA VAL A 313 13.61 -1.59 -1.66
C VAL A 313 12.71 -0.44 -2.09
N PHE A 314 13.25 0.49 -2.85
CA PHE A 314 12.48 1.56 -3.46
C PHE A 314 12.75 1.59 -4.97
N ASN A 315 11.70 1.53 -5.75
CA ASN A 315 11.77 1.70 -7.20
C ASN A 315 10.71 2.73 -7.61
N GLY A 316 11.14 3.85 -8.18
CA GLY A 316 10.25 4.92 -8.61
C GLY A 316 10.54 5.33 -10.05
N LEU A 317 9.50 5.32 -10.90
CA LEU A 317 9.60 5.76 -12.28
C LEU A 317 8.63 6.92 -12.51
N ILE A 318 9.14 8.01 -13.09
CA ILE A 318 8.34 9.10 -13.65
C ILE A 318 8.49 9.04 -15.17
N ASN A 319 7.38 8.76 -15.85
CA ASN A 319 7.29 8.83 -17.30
C ASN A 319 6.59 10.13 -17.72
N VAL A 320 7.16 10.84 -18.66
CA VAL A 320 6.60 12.09 -19.21
C VAL A 320 6.38 11.91 -20.70
N ALA A 321 5.12 11.80 -21.10
CA ALA A 321 4.72 11.57 -22.49
C ALA A 321 5.06 12.78 -23.38
N PRO A 322 5.18 12.60 -24.70
CA PRO A 322 5.54 13.68 -25.62
C PRO A 322 4.64 14.91 -25.56
N LEU A 323 3.36 14.73 -25.26
CA LEU A 323 2.38 15.82 -25.16
C LEU A 323 2.28 16.45 -23.77
N ALA A 324 3.03 15.96 -22.80
CA ALA A 324 2.98 16.43 -21.42
C ALA A 324 3.88 17.66 -21.21
N LEU A 325 3.60 18.73 -21.94
CA LEU A 325 4.32 20.00 -21.84
C LEU A 325 4.12 20.64 -20.47
N LYS A 326 5.09 21.42 -20.02
CA LYS A 326 5.04 22.13 -18.72
C LYS A 326 4.85 21.19 -17.51
N THR A 327 5.23 19.94 -17.65
CA THR A 327 5.28 19.02 -16.52
C THR A 327 6.30 19.51 -15.49
N ASP A 328 5.89 19.48 -14.21
CA ASP A 328 6.77 19.75 -13.07
C ASP A 328 6.70 18.55 -12.09
N GLY A 329 7.67 17.65 -12.22
CA GLY A 329 7.71 16.39 -11.47
C GLY A 329 8.97 16.27 -10.63
N GLN A 330 8.82 16.04 -9.33
CA GLN A 330 9.94 15.86 -8.40
C GLN A 330 9.73 14.61 -7.54
N MET A 331 10.79 13.85 -7.36
CA MET A 331 10.80 12.66 -6.53
C MET A 331 12.03 12.67 -5.63
N THR A 332 11.80 12.50 -4.31
CA THR A 332 12.86 12.44 -3.31
C THR A 332 12.72 11.13 -2.54
N ASN A 333 13.84 10.42 -2.39
CA ASN A 333 13.94 9.21 -1.59
C ASN A 333 15.07 9.34 -0.59
N ASN A 334 14.75 9.41 0.69
CA ASN A 334 15.71 9.55 1.79
C ASN A 334 15.71 8.31 2.65
N ASN A 335 16.86 7.68 2.81
CA ASN A 335 17.02 6.40 3.48
C ASN A 335 18.05 6.49 4.60
N LEU A 336 17.70 6.00 5.80
CA LEU A 336 18.60 5.89 6.94
C LEU A 336 18.85 4.43 7.29
N LEU A 337 20.11 4.06 7.41
CA LEU A 337 20.59 2.74 7.83
C LEU A 337 21.06 2.80 9.27
N LEU A 338 20.53 1.93 10.15
CA LEU A 338 20.86 1.91 11.57
C LEU A 338 21.77 0.74 11.96
N GLY A 339 21.86 -0.30 11.16
CA GLY A 339 22.68 -1.47 11.44
C GLY A 339 23.72 -1.73 10.35
N ARG A 340 24.75 -2.51 10.68
CA ARG A 340 25.78 -2.89 9.70
C ARG A 340 25.23 -3.79 8.59
N LEU A 341 24.18 -4.56 8.90
CA LEU A 341 23.54 -5.51 7.99
C LEU A 341 22.25 -4.96 7.40
N ALA A 342 21.87 -3.72 7.76
CA ALA A 342 20.73 -3.03 7.14
C ALA A 342 21.06 -2.68 5.69
N GLU A 343 20.08 -2.88 4.81
CA GLU A 343 20.28 -2.72 3.37
C GLU A 343 19.15 -1.89 2.76
N VAL A 344 19.53 -1.00 1.85
CA VAL A 344 18.60 -0.24 1.02
C VAL A 344 19.00 -0.39 -0.44
N ASP A 345 18.05 -0.79 -1.28
CA ASP A 345 18.19 -0.85 -2.72
C ASP A 345 17.23 0.17 -3.34
N THR A 346 17.77 1.26 -3.87
CA THR A 346 16.97 2.37 -4.39
C THR A 346 17.26 2.59 -5.86
N LYS A 347 16.18 2.73 -6.66
CA LYS A 347 16.25 2.93 -8.12
C LYS A 347 15.24 3.98 -8.56
N PRO A 348 15.55 5.27 -8.41
CA PRO A 348 14.74 6.33 -9.01
C PRO A 348 15.05 6.46 -10.50
N GLN A 349 14.02 6.62 -11.33
CA GLN A 349 14.15 6.68 -12.80
C GLN A 349 13.26 7.78 -13.39
N LEU A 350 13.78 8.43 -14.43
CA LEU A 350 13.05 9.41 -15.23
C LEU A 350 13.09 8.99 -16.70
N GLU A 351 11.92 8.94 -17.34
CA GLU A 351 11.77 8.74 -18.78
C GLU A 351 11.04 9.93 -19.37
N ILE A 352 11.78 10.87 -19.98
CA ILE A 352 11.25 12.15 -20.40
C ILE A 352 11.24 12.21 -21.93
N TYR A 353 10.05 12.35 -22.50
CA TYR A 353 9.82 12.41 -23.95
C TYR A 353 9.21 13.75 -24.39
N ALA A 354 9.04 14.72 -23.49
CA ALA A 354 8.53 16.05 -23.77
C ALA A 354 9.61 17.11 -23.59
N ASP A 355 9.45 18.23 -24.30
CA ASP A 355 10.24 19.42 -24.10
C ASP A 355 9.60 20.34 -23.05
N ASP A 356 10.36 21.32 -22.55
CA ASP A 356 9.90 22.36 -21.63
C ASP A 356 9.24 21.78 -20.36
N VAL A 357 9.99 20.92 -19.67
CA VAL A 357 9.59 20.28 -18.43
C VAL A 357 10.62 20.52 -17.33
N LYS A 358 10.17 20.42 -16.07
CA LYS A 358 11.01 20.45 -14.88
C LYS A 358 10.86 19.11 -14.15
N CYS A 359 11.79 18.21 -14.35
CA CYS A 359 11.77 16.90 -13.72
C CYS A 359 13.10 16.63 -13.02
N SER A 360 13.01 16.16 -11.79
CA SER A 360 14.18 15.83 -11.00
C SER A 360 13.91 14.67 -10.04
N HIS A 361 14.95 13.95 -9.69
CA HIS A 361 14.92 12.98 -8.62
C HIS A 361 16.18 13.09 -7.77
N TRP A 362 16.03 12.78 -6.49
CA TRP A 362 17.13 12.64 -5.54
C TRP A 362 16.95 11.39 -4.73
N ALA A 363 18.06 10.70 -4.48
CA ALA A 363 18.10 9.58 -3.55
C ALA A 363 19.31 9.76 -2.63
N THR A 364 19.09 9.60 -1.34
CA THR A 364 20.14 9.60 -0.33
C THR A 364 20.10 8.30 0.46
N VAL A 365 21.28 7.76 0.74
CA VAL A 365 21.44 6.63 1.65
C VAL A 365 22.50 7.04 2.65
N GLY A 366 22.15 7.10 3.92
CA GLY A 366 23.04 7.59 4.95
C GLY A 366 22.76 6.96 6.31
N ARG A 367 23.46 7.50 7.29
CA ARG A 367 23.31 7.14 8.71
C ARG A 367 22.88 8.36 9.50
N ILE A 368 22.59 8.19 10.78
CA ILE A 368 22.26 9.32 11.67
C ILE A 368 23.41 10.34 11.61
N ASP A 369 23.04 11.62 11.51
CA ASP A 369 23.97 12.73 11.53
C ASP A 369 24.67 12.82 12.90
N GLU A 370 25.97 12.58 12.91
CA GLU A 370 26.79 12.60 14.12
C GLU A 370 26.87 13.99 14.76
N GLU A 371 26.77 15.06 13.99
CA GLU A 371 26.77 16.42 14.54
C GLU A 371 25.46 16.70 15.29
N GLN A 372 24.32 16.30 14.75
CA GLN A 372 23.04 16.41 15.43
C GLN A 372 23.04 15.56 16.71
N LEU A 373 23.56 14.36 16.63
CA LEU A 373 23.66 13.47 17.77
C LEU A 373 24.55 14.07 18.88
N PHE A 374 25.72 14.60 18.51
CA PHE A 374 26.62 15.28 19.42
C PHE A 374 25.97 16.50 20.08
N TYR A 375 25.26 17.31 19.30
CA TYR A 375 24.53 18.48 19.80
C TYR A 375 23.54 18.11 20.92
N LEU A 376 22.70 17.09 20.67
CA LEU A 376 21.72 16.64 21.66
C LEU A 376 22.40 16.07 22.91
N ARG A 377 23.48 15.31 22.74
CA ARG A 377 24.25 14.75 23.86
C ARG A 377 24.92 15.84 24.69
N SER A 378 25.45 16.86 24.07
CA SER A 378 26.05 18.01 24.78
C SER A 378 25.03 18.78 25.63
N ARG A 379 23.75 18.61 25.38
CA ARG A 379 22.63 19.15 26.16
C ARG A 379 22.15 18.21 27.26
N GLY A 380 22.85 17.12 27.51
CA GLY A 380 22.53 16.16 28.57
C GLY A 380 21.51 15.08 28.16
N ILE A 381 21.20 14.95 26.88
CA ILE A 381 20.32 13.88 26.39
C ILE A 381 21.16 12.62 26.20
N GLU A 382 20.71 11.51 26.78
CA GLU A 382 21.36 10.22 26.62
C GLU A 382 21.38 9.80 25.13
N GLN A 383 22.39 9.03 24.72
CA GLN A 383 22.62 8.68 23.32
C GLN A 383 21.44 7.97 22.69
N GLN A 384 20.84 7.00 23.36
CA GLN A 384 19.69 6.27 22.83
C GLN A 384 18.49 7.18 22.65
N ALA A 385 18.20 8.03 23.62
CA ALA A 385 17.12 9.01 23.53
C ALA A 385 17.36 10.03 22.41
N ALA A 386 18.60 10.49 22.25
CA ALA A 386 18.97 11.41 21.17
C ALA A 386 18.78 10.78 19.79
N GLN A 387 19.17 9.52 19.60
CA GLN A 387 18.93 8.78 18.38
C GLN A 387 17.42 8.65 18.07
N GLN A 388 16.62 8.27 19.07
CA GLN A 388 15.17 8.17 18.91
C GLN A 388 14.54 9.50 18.50
N MET A 389 15.00 10.63 19.09
CA MET A 389 14.49 11.96 18.71
C MET A 389 14.76 12.29 17.25
N ILE A 390 15.97 12.02 16.77
CA ILE A 390 16.35 12.29 15.37
C ILE A 390 15.54 11.41 14.40
N LEU A 391 15.45 10.12 14.69
CA LEU A 391 14.72 9.17 13.85
C LEU A 391 13.23 9.44 13.84
N TYR A 392 12.65 9.76 15.00
CA TYR A 392 11.26 10.11 15.13
C TYR A 392 10.93 11.35 14.30
N ALA A 393 11.73 12.41 14.41
CA ALA A 393 11.54 13.64 13.63
C ALA A 393 11.64 13.37 12.11
N PHE A 394 12.58 12.53 11.69
CA PHE A 394 12.74 12.15 10.30
C PHE A 394 11.47 11.46 9.75
N ALA A 395 10.92 10.50 10.49
CA ALA A 395 9.71 9.78 10.09
C ALA A 395 8.45 10.64 10.22
N ALA A 396 8.35 11.46 11.26
CA ALA A 396 7.18 12.26 11.60
C ALA A 396 6.87 13.35 10.54
N GLU A 397 7.85 13.81 9.79
CA GLU A 397 7.63 14.75 8.68
C GLU A 397 6.54 14.26 7.72
N LEU A 398 6.49 12.95 7.46
CA LEU A 398 5.49 12.35 6.56
C LEU A 398 4.07 12.37 7.14
N THR A 399 3.92 12.60 8.44
CA THR A 399 2.61 12.69 9.10
C THR A 399 2.01 14.09 9.09
N GLU A 400 2.80 15.11 8.77
CA GLU A 400 2.37 16.52 8.82
C GLU A 400 1.20 16.81 7.89
N ALA A 401 1.08 16.09 6.79
CA ALA A 401 0.02 16.24 5.82
C ALA A 401 -1.28 15.52 6.20
N ILE A 402 -1.29 14.72 7.25
CA ILE A 402 -2.49 14.07 7.75
C ILE A 402 -3.35 15.12 8.45
N ARG A 403 -4.54 15.38 7.90
CA ARG A 403 -5.44 16.42 8.41
C ARG A 403 -6.07 16.08 9.75
N SER A 404 -6.39 14.81 9.99
CA SER A 404 -6.95 14.34 11.25
C SER A 404 -5.86 14.21 12.32
N ASP A 405 -5.98 14.95 13.41
CA ASP A 405 -5.06 14.85 14.55
C ASP A 405 -5.09 13.45 15.17
N ALA A 406 -6.28 12.87 15.33
CA ALA A 406 -6.45 11.52 15.88
C ALA A 406 -5.73 10.48 15.02
N LEU A 407 -5.84 10.56 13.70
CA LEU A 407 -5.14 9.65 12.80
C LEU A 407 -3.62 9.86 12.85
N ARG A 408 -3.18 11.12 12.86
CA ARG A 408 -1.76 11.46 12.97
C ARG A 408 -1.14 10.86 14.23
N GLU A 409 -1.81 10.98 15.37
CA GLU A 409 -1.36 10.42 16.64
C GLU A 409 -1.20 8.89 16.58
N GLN A 410 -2.11 8.20 15.92
CA GLN A 410 -2.02 6.74 15.74
C GLN A 410 -0.84 6.34 14.88
N VAL A 411 -0.58 7.06 13.79
CA VAL A 411 0.57 6.82 12.94
C VAL A 411 1.87 7.11 13.68
N LEU A 412 1.95 8.21 14.42
CA LEU A 412 3.11 8.57 15.25
C LEU A 412 3.38 7.52 16.32
N ALA A 413 2.36 6.98 16.97
CA ALA A 413 2.49 5.89 17.94
C ALA A 413 3.09 4.63 17.29
N ARG A 414 2.62 4.27 16.10
CA ARG A 414 3.17 3.13 15.35
C ARG A 414 4.62 3.35 14.95
N ILE A 415 4.98 4.56 14.52
CA ILE A 415 6.37 4.93 14.23
C ILE A 415 7.24 4.74 15.48
N GLY A 416 6.79 5.23 16.63
CA GLY A 416 7.50 5.07 17.88
C GLY A 416 7.76 3.61 18.26
N GLN A 417 6.79 2.73 18.05
CA GLN A 417 6.95 1.29 18.28
C GLN A 417 8.01 0.65 17.38
N ARG A 418 8.17 1.15 16.16
CA ARG A 418 9.12 0.63 15.17
C ARG A 418 10.54 1.14 15.34
N LEU A 419 10.76 2.17 16.13
CA LEU A 419 12.10 2.70 16.42
C LEU A 419 12.90 1.78 17.34
N PRO A 420 14.25 1.78 17.24
CA PRO A 420 15.09 1.03 18.17
C PRO A 420 14.75 1.36 19.63
N GLY A 421 14.50 0.33 20.45
CA GLY A 421 14.05 0.47 21.83
C GLY A 421 12.52 0.54 21.99
N GLY A 422 11.77 0.59 20.89
CA GLY A 422 10.32 0.42 20.90
C GLY A 422 9.92 -1.05 21.01
N THR A 423 8.74 -1.31 21.54
CA THR A 423 8.13 -2.65 21.53
C THR A 423 7.35 -2.85 20.24
N VAL A 424 7.83 -3.76 19.41
CA VAL A 424 7.17 -4.15 18.14
C VAL A 424 6.39 -5.44 18.34
#